data_98b51c2aa73c7b634c5fb4141ba6e343
#
_entry.id   98b51c2aa73c7b634c5fb4141ba6e343
#
_cell.length_a   1.000
_cell.length_b   1.000
_cell.length_c   1.000
_cell.angle_alpha   90.00
_cell.angle_beta   90.00
_cell.angle_gamma   90.00
#
_symmetry.space_group_name_H-M   'P 1'
#
loop_
_entity.id
_entity.type
_entity.pdbx_description
1 polymer ?
#
loop_
_entity_poly.entity_id
_entity_poly.type
_entity_poly.pdbx_seq_one_letter_code
_entity_poly.pdbx_strand_id
1 'polypeptide(L)'
;MLNKNFPFMKNRLFIVLLCLLGLSSFAQTDQLPETDPVIVNRIHQWQDLKFGFMMHWGMYAQWEVVESWSICNEPWINRDGADYYQYKTDYQNLNKTFNPQHFDPSKWAEAAYDAGMKYVVFTTKHHDGFCMFNTKESSYSTVDPSCPFSKNPKADITGEVVKAFREKGFWTGLYFSKPDWHCDDYWAHEWATPDRNVNYDPTAHPERFQKYKDFTFNQIKEITHNYGDIDILWLDGGWVRPEWSVNEETRPWLGCQGYIQDVDMPKIAAMARENNPDLIIVDRSVGGKYENYQTPEQQVPDSLLPYPWETCMSMGNSWSYVSTDTYKSTNKLIHLLCDIVAKGGNFLLNVGPDADGNLPDTALLRMKEIGEWMKVNGEAIYGTRPIYPFCYGKFRFTQKDRKVYAIFLLDEQESPVPDTYWFDGKGMTLKTGKIKVLGSKQKASLCREADGRYRIDFPNAFEMPHAVVFELRER
;
A
#
# COMPACT_ATOMS: atom_id res chain seq x y z
N MET A 1 -56.93 26.27 -4.38
CA MET A 1 -57.48 24.90 -4.37
C MET A 1 -56.84 24.12 -5.51
N LEU A 2 -55.98 23.22 -5.21
CA LEU A 2 -55.72 21.93 -5.83
C LEU A 2 -54.38 21.40 -5.35
N ASN A 3 -54.47 20.54 -4.34
CA ASN A 3 -53.44 19.64 -3.87
C ASN A 3 -52.96 18.74 -5.01
N LYS A 4 -51.63 18.64 -5.22
CA LYS A 4 -51.02 17.48 -5.85
C LYS A 4 -49.91 16.97 -4.98
N ASN A 5 -50.20 15.94 -4.21
CA ASN A 5 -49.26 15.05 -3.56
C ASN A 5 -48.42 14.36 -4.63
N PHE A 6 -47.10 14.50 -4.54
CA PHE A 6 -46.15 13.61 -5.19
C PHE A 6 -45.67 12.56 -4.18
N PRO A 7 -45.76 11.28 -4.49
CA PRO A 7 -45.26 10.24 -3.61
C PRO A 7 -43.73 10.17 -3.69
N PHE A 8 -43.10 10.19 -2.52
CA PHE A 8 -41.70 9.82 -2.35
C PHE A 8 -41.49 8.37 -2.76
N MET A 9 -40.95 8.15 -3.93
CA MET A 9 -40.40 6.85 -4.30
C MET A 9 -39.00 6.75 -3.67
N LYS A 10 -38.91 5.91 -2.64
CA LYS A 10 -37.64 5.41 -2.12
C LYS A 10 -36.97 4.52 -3.18
N ASN A 11 -36.18 5.05 -4.04
CA ASN A 11 -35.26 4.26 -4.85
C ASN A 11 -34.15 3.75 -3.95
N ARG A 12 -34.24 2.49 -3.54
CA ARG A 12 -33.12 1.71 -3.07
C ARG A 12 -32.20 1.52 -4.27
N LEU A 13 -31.12 2.27 -4.32
CA LEU A 13 -30.03 2.02 -5.24
C LEU A 13 -29.39 0.68 -4.82
N PHE A 14 -29.73 -0.39 -5.52
CA PHE A 14 -28.91 -1.59 -5.56
C PHE A 14 -27.65 -1.22 -6.33
N ILE A 15 -26.59 -0.91 -5.59
CA ILE A 15 -25.24 -0.95 -6.13
C ILE A 15 -24.96 -2.43 -6.38
N VAL A 16 -25.25 -2.88 -7.59
CA VAL A 16 -24.69 -4.12 -8.11
C VAL A 16 -23.23 -3.83 -8.33
N LEU A 17 -22.42 -4.10 -7.30
CA LEU A 17 -20.99 -4.27 -7.43
C LEU A 17 -20.82 -5.46 -8.38
N LEU A 18 -20.67 -5.21 -9.67
CA LEU A 18 -20.14 -6.18 -10.59
C LEU A 18 -18.68 -6.39 -10.16
N CYS A 19 -18.49 -7.27 -9.17
CA CYS A 19 -17.26 -8.01 -9.06
C CYS A 19 -17.12 -8.76 -10.39
N LEU A 20 -16.47 -8.14 -11.36
CA LEU A 20 -15.74 -8.88 -12.37
C LEU A 20 -14.79 -9.78 -11.58
N LEU A 21 -15.23 -11.02 -11.37
CA LEU A 21 -14.34 -12.13 -11.09
C LEU A 21 -13.44 -12.28 -12.34
N GLY A 22 -12.55 -11.31 -12.53
CA GLY A 22 -11.36 -11.54 -13.26
C GLY A 22 -10.61 -12.59 -12.45
N LEU A 23 -10.55 -13.81 -12.95
CA LEU A 23 -9.47 -14.74 -12.67
C LEU A 23 -8.19 -13.99 -13.05
N SER A 24 -7.68 -13.18 -12.11
CA SER A 24 -6.33 -12.63 -12.21
C SER A 24 -5.41 -13.85 -12.03
N SER A 25 -5.20 -14.59 -13.14
CA SER A 25 -3.94 -15.27 -13.25
C SER A 25 -2.92 -14.19 -13.02
N PHE A 26 -2.15 -14.28 -11.92
CA PHE A 26 -0.98 -13.43 -11.73
C PHE A 26 -0.16 -13.59 -13.01
N ALA A 27 -0.08 -12.52 -13.80
CA ALA A 27 0.84 -12.47 -14.89
C ALA A 27 2.18 -12.90 -14.31
N GLN A 28 2.65 -14.03 -14.74
CA GLN A 28 4.02 -14.43 -14.54
C GLN A 28 4.82 -13.49 -15.45
N THR A 29 4.92 -12.19 -14.99
CA THR A 29 5.87 -11.29 -15.57
C THR A 29 7.20 -12.00 -15.43
N ASP A 30 7.98 -12.12 -16.50
CA ASP A 30 9.34 -12.66 -16.44
C ASP A 30 10.16 -11.80 -15.47
N GLN A 31 9.98 -12.06 -14.18
CA GLN A 31 10.77 -11.42 -13.14
C GLN A 31 12.18 -11.92 -13.29
N LEU A 32 13.02 -11.03 -13.75
CA LEU A 32 14.46 -11.24 -13.57
C LEU A 32 14.74 -10.97 -12.08
N PRO A 33 15.14 -12.00 -11.31
CA PRO A 33 15.44 -11.78 -9.90
C PRO A 33 16.56 -10.78 -9.78
N GLU A 34 16.49 -9.94 -8.75
CA GLU A 34 17.60 -9.07 -8.40
C GLU A 34 18.82 -9.93 -8.06
N THR A 35 19.98 -9.59 -8.60
CA THR A 35 21.21 -10.34 -8.44
C THR A 35 22.31 -9.56 -7.72
N ASP A 36 22.12 -8.25 -7.54
CA ASP A 36 23.06 -7.45 -6.76
C ASP A 36 22.97 -7.85 -5.29
N PRO A 37 24.05 -8.37 -4.68
CA PRO A 37 24.01 -8.86 -3.30
C PRO A 37 23.71 -7.76 -2.28
N VAL A 38 23.98 -6.49 -2.58
CA VAL A 38 23.65 -5.35 -1.72
C VAL A 38 22.15 -5.18 -1.68
N ILE A 39 21.49 -5.15 -2.84
CA ILE A 39 20.04 -5.00 -2.95
C ILE A 39 19.33 -6.25 -2.42
N VAL A 40 19.81 -7.46 -2.74
CA VAL A 40 19.24 -8.72 -2.22
C VAL A 40 19.24 -8.72 -0.68
N ASN A 41 20.35 -8.31 -0.07
CA ASN A 41 20.43 -8.21 1.40
C ASN A 41 19.46 -7.15 1.94
N ARG A 42 19.31 -6.03 1.25
CA ARG A 42 18.37 -4.97 1.64
C ARG A 42 16.91 -5.43 1.56
N ILE A 43 16.58 -6.19 0.51
CA ILE A 43 15.25 -6.81 0.37
C ILE A 43 14.98 -7.78 1.54
N HIS A 44 15.96 -8.61 1.94
CA HIS A 44 15.80 -9.49 3.10
C HIS A 44 15.55 -8.72 4.40
N GLN A 45 16.24 -7.60 4.61
CA GLN A 45 16.00 -6.73 5.76
C GLN A 45 14.60 -6.10 5.70
N TRP A 46 14.17 -5.66 4.51
CA TRP A 46 12.81 -5.15 4.32
C TRP A 46 11.75 -6.22 4.60
N GLN A 47 11.98 -7.47 4.17
CA GLN A 47 11.08 -8.59 4.48
C GLN A 47 10.93 -8.84 5.99
N ASP A 48 11.88 -8.43 6.83
CA ASP A 48 11.80 -8.57 8.28
C ASP A 48 10.87 -7.53 8.93
N LEU A 49 10.61 -6.41 8.27
CA LEU A 49 9.77 -5.32 8.78
C LEU A 49 8.30 -5.68 8.85
N LYS A 50 7.78 -6.45 7.91
CA LYS A 50 6.45 -7.07 7.83
C LYS A 50 5.26 -6.13 7.75
N PHE A 51 5.27 -4.97 8.41
CA PHE A 51 4.13 -4.09 8.53
C PHE A 51 4.53 -2.63 8.25
N GLY A 52 3.93 -2.03 7.24
CA GLY A 52 4.19 -0.67 6.79
C GLY A 52 2.94 0.21 6.80
N PHE A 53 3.17 1.51 6.75
CA PHE A 53 2.17 2.55 6.69
C PHE A 53 2.22 3.27 5.35
N MET A 54 1.09 3.39 4.67
CA MET A 54 0.97 4.16 3.44
C MET A 54 -0.01 5.31 3.64
N MET A 55 0.25 6.43 3.00
CA MET A 55 -0.66 7.57 3.04
C MET A 55 -0.89 8.09 1.64
N HIS A 56 -2.16 8.01 1.16
CA HIS A 56 -2.60 8.73 -0.02
C HIS A 56 -3.15 10.08 0.41
N TRP A 57 -2.37 11.12 0.17
CA TRP A 57 -2.75 12.48 0.56
C TRP A 57 -2.33 13.51 -0.49
N GLY A 58 -3.24 14.41 -0.81
CA GLY A 58 -3.08 15.43 -1.82
C GLY A 58 -4.30 16.34 -1.88
N MET A 59 -4.39 17.14 -2.94
CA MET A 59 -5.50 18.07 -3.14
C MET A 59 -6.87 17.40 -3.14
N TYR A 60 -6.96 16.17 -3.63
CA TYR A 60 -8.19 15.38 -3.72
C TYR A 60 -8.88 15.16 -2.38
N ALA A 61 -8.14 15.24 -1.26
CA ALA A 61 -8.72 15.17 0.07
C ALA A 61 -9.70 16.34 0.36
N GLN A 62 -9.57 17.49 -0.32
CA GLN A 62 -10.50 18.61 -0.18
C GLN A 62 -11.89 18.33 -0.75
N TRP A 63 -11.96 17.46 -1.76
CA TRP A 63 -13.22 17.07 -2.40
C TRP A 63 -13.71 15.69 -1.97
N GLU A 64 -12.93 14.97 -1.19
CA GLU A 64 -13.25 13.60 -0.75
C GLU A 64 -13.55 12.65 -1.92
N VAL A 65 -12.77 12.78 -3.00
CA VAL A 65 -12.93 12.00 -4.22
C VAL A 65 -11.87 10.91 -4.35
N VAL A 66 -12.09 10.00 -5.31
CA VAL A 66 -11.12 8.96 -5.67
C VAL A 66 -9.86 9.62 -6.23
N GLU A 67 -8.86 9.82 -5.42
CA GLU A 67 -7.56 10.45 -5.69
C GLU A 67 -7.56 11.30 -7.00
N SER A 68 -6.46 11.29 -7.75
CA SER A 68 -6.35 11.93 -9.07
C SER A 68 -7.27 11.32 -10.12
N TRP A 69 -7.74 10.09 -9.95
CA TRP A 69 -8.54 9.40 -10.97
C TRP A 69 -9.80 10.15 -11.35
N SER A 70 -10.32 10.99 -10.46
CA SER A 70 -11.49 11.81 -10.74
C SER A 70 -11.33 12.74 -11.95
N ILE A 71 -10.09 13.11 -12.35
CA ILE A 71 -9.80 13.91 -13.54
C ILE A 71 -9.37 13.08 -14.76
N CYS A 72 -9.28 11.75 -14.61
CA CYS A 72 -8.97 10.86 -15.73
C CYS A 72 -10.24 10.47 -16.48
N ASN A 73 -10.18 10.40 -17.81
CA ASN A 73 -11.36 10.07 -18.62
C ASN A 73 -11.51 8.56 -18.81
N GLU A 74 -11.53 7.82 -17.68
CA GLU A 74 -11.76 6.37 -17.67
C GLU A 74 -13.25 6.05 -17.58
N PRO A 75 -13.73 4.97 -18.20
CA PRO A 75 -15.16 4.62 -18.25
C PRO A 75 -15.81 4.36 -16.89
N TRP A 76 -15.01 4.00 -15.88
CA TRP A 76 -15.48 3.69 -14.53
C TRP A 76 -15.58 4.92 -13.61
N ILE A 77 -15.09 6.08 -14.05
CA ILE A 77 -15.14 7.32 -13.28
C ILE A 77 -16.50 7.99 -13.49
N ASN A 78 -17.23 8.20 -12.40
CA ASN A 78 -18.46 8.96 -12.38
C ASN A 78 -18.22 10.36 -11.79
N ARG A 79 -18.69 11.40 -12.48
CA ARG A 79 -18.65 12.80 -12.05
C ARG A 79 -20.03 13.43 -11.92
N ASP A 80 -21.07 12.59 -11.74
CA ASP A 80 -22.46 12.99 -11.56
C ASP A 80 -22.99 13.98 -12.64
N GLY A 81 -22.53 13.79 -13.89
CA GLY A 81 -22.95 14.57 -15.03
C GLY A 81 -22.26 15.93 -15.18
N ALA A 82 -21.22 16.22 -14.36
CA ALA A 82 -20.43 17.43 -14.53
C ALA A 82 -19.69 17.47 -15.89
N ASP A 83 -19.55 18.66 -16.46
CA ASP A 83 -18.71 18.87 -17.63
C ASP A 83 -17.26 18.50 -17.31
N TYR A 84 -16.67 17.65 -18.16
CA TYR A 84 -15.33 17.11 -17.89
C TYR A 84 -14.24 18.20 -17.80
N TYR A 85 -14.25 19.15 -18.74
CA TYR A 85 -13.19 20.15 -18.80
C TYR A 85 -13.31 21.17 -17.66
N GLN A 86 -14.55 21.51 -17.30
CA GLN A 86 -14.79 22.36 -16.12
C GLN A 86 -14.37 21.65 -14.84
N TYR A 87 -14.77 20.38 -14.68
CA TYR A 87 -14.41 19.56 -13.52
C TYR A 87 -12.87 19.46 -13.35
N LYS A 88 -12.16 19.14 -14.45
CA LYS A 88 -10.70 19.05 -14.44
C LYS A 88 -10.06 20.39 -14.07
N THR A 89 -10.56 21.49 -14.61
CA THR A 89 -10.08 22.85 -14.29
C THR A 89 -10.31 23.20 -12.83
N ASP A 90 -11.50 22.91 -12.29
CA ASP A 90 -11.83 23.19 -10.89
C ASP A 90 -11.01 22.31 -9.94
N TYR A 91 -10.81 21.06 -10.28
CA TYR A 91 -9.91 20.16 -9.53
C TYR A 91 -8.47 20.70 -9.50
N GLN A 92 -7.92 21.08 -10.65
CA GLN A 92 -6.56 21.61 -10.72
C GLN A 92 -6.41 22.92 -9.92
N ASN A 93 -7.48 23.70 -9.79
CA ASN A 93 -7.49 24.91 -8.97
C ASN A 93 -7.54 24.63 -7.47
N LEU A 94 -7.69 23.39 -7.01
CA LEU A 94 -7.62 23.04 -5.59
C LEU A 94 -6.26 23.36 -4.94
N ASN A 95 -5.20 23.48 -5.72
CA ASN A 95 -3.93 23.99 -5.22
C ASN A 95 -4.06 25.40 -4.59
N LYS A 96 -4.99 26.22 -5.09
CA LYS A 96 -5.23 27.59 -4.63
C LYS A 96 -5.97 27.66 -3.28
N THR A 97 -6.50 26.53 -2.83
CA THR A 97 -7.21 26.40 -1.53
C THR A 97 -6.53 25.41 -0.60
N PHE A 98 -5.51 24.68 -1.07
CA PHE A 98 -4.79 23.69 -0.26
C PHE A 98 -4.02 24.37 0.87
N ASN A 99 -4.50 24.19 2.10
CA ASN A 99 -3.94 24.85 3.28
C ASN A 99 -4.22 24.05 4.57
N PRO A 100 -3.64 22.85 4.73
CA PRO A 100 -3.91 21.96 5.85
C PRO A 100 -3.41 22.57 7.18
N GLN A 101 -4.35 23.02 8.02
CA GLN A 101 -4.04 23.74 9.26
C GLN A 101 -3.55 22.81 10.39
N HIS A 102 -3.88 21.52 10.33
CA HIS A 102 -3.55 20.58 11.38
C HIS A 102 -2.44 19.60 10.97
N PHE A 103 -1.77 19.85 9.84
CA PHE A 103 -0.68 19.00 9.38
C PHE A 103 0.44 18.89 10.43
N ASP A 104 0.53 17.72 11.01
CA ASP A 104 1.57 17.39 11.99
C ASP A 104 2.07 15.94 11.76
N PRO A 105 3.13 15.78 10.95
CA PRO A 105 3.65 14.46 10.61
C PRO A 105 4.22 13.69 11.80
N SER A 106 4.56 14.38 12.90
CA SER A 106 5.01 13.71 14.13
C SER A 106 3.88 12.89 14.76
N LYS A 107 2.63 13.39 14.71
CA LYS A 107 1.46 12.63 15.18
C LYS A 107 1.19 11.41 14.29
N TRP A 108 1.39 11.54 12.97
CA TRP A 108 1.26 10.40 12.05
C TRP A 108 2.30 9.33 12.35
N ALA A 109 3.56 9.75 12.52
CA ALA A 109 4.66 8.84 12.83
C ALA A 109 4.46 8.16 14.20
N GLU A 110 3.93 8.87 15.20
CA GLU A 110 3.60 8.31 16.52
C GLU A 110 2.50 7.26 16.43
N ALA A 111 1.39 7.57 15.75
CA ALA A 111 0.29 6.63 15.56
C ALA A 111 0.74 5.35 14.83
N ALA A 112 1.56 5.49 13.78
CA ALA A 112 2.12 4.35 13.04
C ALA A 112 3.10 3.54 13.88
N TYR A 113 3.95 4.20 14.68
CA TYR A 113 4.87 3.54 15.62
C TYR A 113 4.12 2.75 16.68
N ASP A 114 3.11 3.34 17.27
CA ASP A 114 2.27 2.70 18.30
C ASP A 114 1.47 1.54 17.74
N ALA A 115 1.06 1.59 16.47
CA ALA A 115 0.45 0.48 15.75
C ALA A 115 1.43 -0.69 15.46
N GLY A 116 2.75 -0.47 15.64
CA GLY A 116 3.78 -1.46 15.37
C GLY A 116 4.30 -1.46 13.94
N MET A 117 3.99 -0.44 13.13
CA MET A 117 4.51 -0.30 11.76
C MET A 117 6.01 0.01 11.79
N LYS A 118 6.74 -0.36 10.73
CA LYS A 118 8.20 -0.29 10.67
C LYS A 118 8.75 0.50 9.48
N TYR A 119 7.96 0.72 8.47
CA TYR A 119 8.30 1.55 7.31
C TYR A 119 7.09 2.35 6.87
N VAL A 120 7.35 3.43 6.17
CA VAL A 120 6.34 4.32 5.62
C VAL A 120 6.52 4.41 4.10
N VAL A 121 5.42 4.55 3.36
CA VAL A 121 5.41 4.95 1.95
C VAL A 121 4.47 6.14 1.82
N PHE A 122 5.02 7.31 1.51
CA PHE A 122 4.27 8.56 1.40
C PHE A 122 4.08 8.96 -0.06
N THR A 123 2.87 9.38 -0.45
CA THR A 123 2.58 9.88 -1.80
C THR A 123 3.17 11.28 -2.00
N THR A 124 4.37 11.34 -2.59
CA THR A 124 5.04 12.63 -2.87
C THR A 124 4.38 13.37 -4.03
N LYS A 125 3.86 12.63 -5.01
CA LYS A 125 3.09 13.10 -6.15
C LYS A 125 2.21 11.97 -6.67
N HIS A 126 0.90 12.17 -6.77
CA HIS A 126 -0.01 11.25 -7.44
C HIS A 126 -0.15 11.63 -8.92
N HIS A 127 -1.00 10.94 -9.69
CA HIS A 127 -1.12 11.15 -11.15
C HIS A 127 -1.57 12.56 -11.54
N ASP A 128 -2.22 13.32 -10.64
CA ASP A 128 -2.63 14.71 -10.88
C ASP A 128 -1.47 15.71 -11.01
N GLY A 129 -0.25 15.26 -10.71
CA GLY A 129 0.95 16.07 -10.82
C GLY A 129 1.18 17.07 -9.69
N PHE A 130 0.29 17.13 -8.66
CA PHE A 130 0.50 18.01 -7.53
C PHE A 130 1.62 17.50 -6.62
N CYS A 131 2.70 18.28 -6.55
CA CYS A 131 3.91 17.91 -5.83
C CYS A 131 3.80 18.28 -4.35
N MET A 132 3.85 17.27 -3.47
CA MET A 132 3.89 17.43 -2.02
C MET A 132 5.33 17.66 -1.51
N PHE A 133 6.24 18.07 -2.39
CA PHE A 133 7.66 18.28 -2.12
C PHE A 133 8.18 19.55 -2.81
N ASN A 134 9.34 19.99 -2.36
CA ASN A 134 10.02 21.14 -2.94
C ASN A 134 10.66 20.74 -4.28
N THR A 135 10.03 21.13 -5.39
CA THR A 135 10.51 20.85 -6.76
C THR A 135 10.81 22.15 -7.51
N LYS A 136 11.80 22.08 -8.39
CA LYS A 136 12.14 23.14 -9.36
C LYS A 136 11.48 22.89 -10.73
N GLU A 137 10.98 21.68 -10.95
CA GLU A 137 10.44 21.24 -12.23
C GLU A 137 8.99 21.70 -12.46
N SER A 138 8.26 22.04 -11.40
CA SER A 138 6.85 22.42 -11.48
C SER A 138 6.48 23.49 -10.46
N SER A 139 5.67 24.48 -10.87
CA SER A 139 5.00 25.41 -9.95
C SER A 139 3.73 24.81 -9.32
N TYR A 140 3.33 23.60 -9.70
CA TYR A 140 2.17 22.91 -9.17
C TYR A 140 2.55 22.12 -7.92
N SER A 141 2.82 22.82 -6.82
CA SER A 141 3.38 22.24 -5.61
C SER A 141 2.96 22.99 -4.34
N THR A 142 3.15 22.33 -3.20
CA THR A 142 2.85 22.88 -1.86
C THR A 142 3.75 24.07 -1.49
N VAL A 143 4.92 24.19 -2.10
CA VAL A 143 5.88 25.29 -1.83
C VAL A 143 5.74 26.47 -2.78
N ASP A 144 4.96 26.33 -3.86
CA ASP A 144 4.74 27.41 -4.81
C ASP A 144 3.87 28.53 -4.20
N PRO A 145 4.17 29.81 -4.44
CA PRO A 145 3.39 30.93 -3.91
C PRO A 145 1.90 30.94 -4.27
N SER A 146 1.49 30.25 -5.34
CA SER A 146 0.07 30.07 -5.71
C SER A 146 -0.69 29.16 -4.73
N CYS A 147 0.02 28.29 -4.02
CA CYS A 147 -0.53 27.45 -2.96
C CYS A 147 -0.50 28.20 -1.63
N PRO A 148 -1.63 28.40 -0.92
CA PRO A 148 -1.64 29.09 0.37
C PRO A 148 -0.73 28.45 1.42
N PHE A 149 -0.59 27.12 1.39
CA PHE A 149 0.27 26.37 2.32
C PHE A 149 1.76 26.70 2.15
N SER A 150 2.19 27.29 1.05
CA SER A 150 3.58 27.71 0.83
C SER A 150 4.13 28.68 1.89
N LYS A 151 3.23 29.37 2.62
CA LYS A 151 3.58 30.26 3.73
C LYS A 151 3.86 29.52 5.04
N ASN A 152 3.50 28.25 5.13
CA ASN A 152 3.75 27.44 6.30
C ASN A 152 5.22 26.97 6.29
N PRO A 153 5.95 27.04 7.43
CA PRO A 153 7.31 26.53 7.49
C PRO A 153 7.44 25.05 7.18
N LYS A 154 6.33 24.28 7.24
CA LYS A 154 6.23 22.87 6.87
C LYS A 154 5.73 22.66 5.42
N ALA A 155 5.86 23.65 4.54
CA ALA A 155 5.34 23.59 3.17
C ALA A 155 6.00 22.49 2.31
N ASP A 156 7.24 22.11 2.58
CA ASP A 156 7.86 20.92 2.05
C ASP A 156 7.38 19.69 2.83
N ILE A 157 6.15 19.27 2.52
CA ILE A 157 5.45 18.22 3.25
C ILE A 157 6.26 16.92 3.25
N THR A 158 6.84 16.54 2.10
CA THR A 158 7.65 15.31 1.99
C THR A 158 8.86 15.34 2.92
N GLY A 159 9.56 16.46 2.97
CA GLY A 159 10.70 16.63 3.88
C GLY A 159 10.30 16.49 5.35
N GLU A 160 9.18 17.09 5.73
CA GLU A 160 8.66 17.00 7.11
C GLU A 160 8.18 15.60 7.47
N VAL A 161 7.53 14.87 6.54
CA VAL A 161 7.12 13.47 6.74
C VAL A 161 8.35 12.58 6.90
N VAL A 162 9.31 12.65 5.98
CA VAL A 162 10.56 11.86 6.05
C VAL A 162 11.26 12.08 7.37
N LYS A 163 11.39 13.35 7.80
CA LYS A 163 12.03 13.70 9.07
C LYS A 163 11.30 13.05 10.25
N ALA A 164 9.99 13.24 10.37
CA ALA A 164 9.19 12.75 11.50
C ALA A 164 9.22 11.22 11.62
N PHE A 165 9.10 10.51 10.50
CA PHE A 165 9.14 9.03 10.52
C PHE A 165 10.54 8.50 10.80
N ARG A 166 11.58 9.13 10.25
CA ARG A 166 12.99 8.76 10.52
C ARG A 166 13.36 8.96 11.98
N GLU A 167 12.88 10.02 12.64
CA GLU A 167 13.07 10.25 14.08
C GLU A 167 12.45 9.14 14.94
N LYS A 168 11.42 8.44 14.45
CA LYS A 168 10.83 7.25 15.08
C LYS A 168 11.48 5.93 14.67
N GLY A 169 12.52 5.95 13.83
CA GLY A 169 13.26 4.77 13.39
C GLY A 169 12.59 3.97 12.26
N PHE A 170 11.69 4.58 11.51
CA PHE A 170 11.08 3.96 10.33
C PHE A 170 12.04 3.95 9.14
N TRP A 171 11.92 2.91 8.32
CA TRP A 171 12.37 3.02 6.94
C TRP A 171 11.45 3.96 6.16
N THR A 172 12.04 4.81 5.35
CA THR A 172 11.32 5.85 4.61
C THR A 172 11.21 5.48 3.14
N GLY A 173 9.99 5.34 2.67
CA GLY A 173 9.63 5.10 1.28
C GLY A 173 8.88 6.28 0.68
N LEU A 174 9.18 6.57 -0.57
CA LEU A 174 8.53 7.63 -1.32
C LEU A 174 7.80 7.04 -2.53
N TYR A 175 6.47 7.18 -2.51
CA TYR A 175 5.64 6.91 -3.67
C TYR A 175 5.77 8.07 -4.65
N PHE A 176 5.95 7.76 -5.92
CA PHE A 176 5.96 8.72 -7.00
C PHE A 176 5.21 8.15 -8.21
N SER A 177 4.26 8.91 -8.72
CA SER A 177 3.57 8.58 -9.96
C SER A 177 4.45 8.91 -11.16
N LYS A 178 4.74 7.92 -12.01
CA LYS A 178 5.43 8.16 -13.29
C LYS A 178 4.57 9.00 -14.22
N PRO A 179 3.30 8.64 -14.52
CA PRO A 179 2.41 9.52 -15.28
C PRO A 179 2.13 10.81 -14.54
N ASP A 180 1.97 11.91 -15.30
CA ASP A 180 1.66 13.23 -14.76
C ASP A 180 0.61 13.92 -15.62
N TRP A 181 -0.62 13.97 -15.12
CA TRP A 181 -1.77 14.51 -15.85
C TRP A 181 -1.88 16.04 -15.81
N HIS A 182 -0.94 16.70 -15.16
CA HIS A 182 -0.78 18.15 -15.21
C HIS A 182 0.35 18.58 -16.14
N CYS A 183 1.32 17.73 -16.39
CA CYS A 183 2.45 17.99 -17.28
C CYS A 183 1.99 18.03 -18.75
N ASP A 184 2.15 19.17 -19.42
CA ASP A 184 1.78 19.34 -20.84
C ASP A 184 2.56 18.42 -21.78
N ASP A 185 3.74 18.00 -21.39
CA ASP A 185 4.56 17.05 -22.16
C ASP A 185 4.13 15.59 -21.95
N TYR A 186 3.17 15.31 -21.03
CA TYR A 186 2.50 14.03 -20.87
C TYR A 186 1.05 14.07 -21.40
N TRP A 187 0.23 15.01 -20.89
CA TRP A 187 -1.12 15.31 -21.35
C TRP A 187 -1.12 16.66 -22.05
N ALA A 188 -0.82 16.65 -23.35
CA ALA A 188 -0.79 17.85 -24.16
C ALA A 188 -2.18 18.52 -24.17
N HIS A 189 -2.25 19.78 -23.74
CA HIS A 189 -3.51 20.51 -23.57
C HIS A 189 -4.25 20.77 -24.88
N GLU A 190 -3.55 20.77 -26.00
CA GLU A 190 -4.11 20.95 -27.35
C GLU A 190 -4.81 19.70 -27.89
N TRP A 191 -4.67 18.55 -27.24
CA TRP A 191 -5.31 17.30 -27.64
C TRP A 191 -6.25 16.77 -26.55
N ALA A 192 -7.30 16.07 -26.96
CA ALA A 192 -8.22 15.43 -26.04
C ALA A 192 -7.48 14.39 -25.17
N THR A 193 -7.84 14.30 -23.90
CA THR A 193 -7.32 13.30 -22.98
C THR A 193 -8.30 12.13 -22.90
N PRO A 194 -8.00 11.00 -23.60
CA PRO A 194 -8.96 9.89 -23.67
C PRO A 194 -8.95 9.02 -22.42
N ASP A 195 -7.76 8.79 -21.84
CA ASP A 195 -7.55 7.88 -20.72
C ASP A 195 -6.29 8.26 -19.94
N ARG A 196 -5.77 7.32 -19.16
CA ARG A 196 -4.56 7.47 -18.31
C ARG A 196 -3.25 7.70 -19.07
N ASN A 197 -3.22 7.40 -20.36
CA ASN A 197 -2.00 7.38 -21.18
C ASN A 197 -1.65 8.75 -21.75
N VAL A 198 -0.45 8.88 -22.33
CA VAL A 198 -0.11 10.04 -23.16
C VAL A 198 -1.15 10.18 -24.28
N ASN A 199 -1.55 11.41 -24.59
CA ASN A 199 -2.59 11.71 -25.57
C ASN A 199 -2.04 12.06 -26.95
N TYR A 200 -0.80 11.69 -27.23
CA TYR A 200 -0.12 11.83 -28.51
C TYR A 200 0.82 10.64 -28.75
N ASP A 201 1.22 10.42 -29.98
CA ASP A 201 2.20 9.40 -30.35
C ASP A 201 3.62 9.84 -29.97
N PRO A 202 4.29 9.20 -28.98
CA PRO A 202 5.66 9.54 -28.59
C PRO A 202 6.69 9.39 -29.73
N THR A 203 6.41 8.52 -30.71
CA THR A 203 7.31 8.34 -31.87
C THR A 203 7.17 9.44 -32.92
N ALA A 204 5.98 10.03 -33.02
CA ALA A 204 5.71 11.17 -33.85
C ALA A 204 6.15 12.51 -33.22
N HIS A 205 6.22 12.55 -31.89
CA HIS A 205 6.60 13.75 -31.12
C HIS A 205 7.73 13.45 -30.11
N PRO A 206 8.88 12.94 -30.56
CA PRO A 206 9.94 12.45 -29.70
C PRO A 206 10.55 13.54 -28.81
N GLU A 207 10.60 14.79 -29.27
CA GLU A 207 11.13 15.91 -28.48
C GLU A 207 10.23 16.25 -27.28
N ARG A 208 8.90 16.18 -27.44
CA ARG A 208 7.93 16.38 -26.37
C ARG A 208 8.05 15.26 -25.34
N PHE A 209 8.07 14.02 -25.79
CA PHE A 209 8.21 12.88 -24.88
C PHE A 209 9.56 12.90 -24.14
N GLN A 210 10.65 13.39 -24.79
CA GLN A 210 11.94 13.55 -24.11
C GLN A 210 11.87 14.58 -22.97
N LYS A 211 11.14 15.70 -23.16
CA LYS A 211 10.94 16.68 -22.08
C LYS A 211 10.21 16.06 -20.88
N TYR A 212 9.17 15.25 -21.14
CA TYR A 212 8.50 14.52 -20.08
C TYR A 212 9.44 13.52 -19.37
N LYS A 213 10.30 12.81 -20.10
CA LYS A 213 11.31 11.92 -19.51
C LYS A 213 12.28 12.70 -18.61
N ASP A 214 12.76 13.84 -19.08
CA ASP A 214 13.69 14.70 -18.32
C ASP A 214 13.01 15.29 -17.08
N PHE A 215 11.77 15.74 -17.20
CA PHE A 215 10.94 16.20 -16.08
C PHE A 215 10.78 15.10 -15.01
N THR A 216 10.39 13.89 -15.43
CA THR A 216 10.22 12.74 -14.52
C THR A 216 11.54 12.35 -13.85
N PHE A 217 12.63 12.29 -14.62
CA PHE A 217 13.97 12.00 -14.11
C PHE A 217 14.41 13.03 -13.05
N ASN A 218 14.23 14.33 -13.35
CA ASN A 218 14.65 15.40 -12.44
C ASN A 218 13.84 15.38 -11.15
N GLN A 219 12.51 15.19 -11.21
CA GLN A 219 11.70 15.08 -10.00
C GLN A 219 12.06 13.86 -9.14
N ILE A 220 12.31 12.70 -9.75
CA ILE A 220 12.78 11.53 -9.01
C ILE A 220 14.15 11.80 -8.39
N LYS A 221 15.05 12.51 -9.10
CA LYS A 221 16.33 12.94 -8.55
C LYS A 221 16.14 13.84 -7.33
N GLU A 222 15.24 14.80 -7.39
CA GLU A 222 14.95 15.69 -6.26
C GLU A 222 14.52 14.90 -5.02
N ILE A 223 13.57 13.98 -5.16
CA ILE A 223 13.05 13.22 -4.00
C ILE A 223 14.05 12.20 -3.46
N THR A 224 14.96 11.67 -4.28
CA THR A 224 15.97 10.69 -3.84
C THR A 224 17.26 11.33 -3.32
N HIS A 225 17.49 12.64 -3.57
CA HIS A 225 18.72 13.32 -3.21
C HIS A 225 18.56 14.40 -2.13
N ASN A 226 17.34 15.01 -2.03
CA ASN A 226 17.16 16.18 -1.15
C ASN A 226 16.75 15.82 0.28
N TYR A 227 16.33 14.57 0.54
CA TYR A 227 15.77 14.16 1.83
C TYR A 227 16.64 13.15 2.60
N GLY A 228 17.93 13.05 2.24
CA GLY A 228 18.87 12.06 2.79
C GLY A 228 18.58 10.65 2.27
N ASP A 229 19.09 9.63 2.95
CA ASP A 229 18.95 8.24 2.50
C ASP A 229 17.48 7.79 2.57
N ILE A 230 16.90 7.55 1.41
CA ILE A 230 15.54 6.99 1.25
C ILE A 230 15.67 5.49 1.05
N ASP A 231 14.89 4.70 1.78
CA ASP A 231 14.98 3.25 1.77
C ASP A 231 14.25 2.61 0.59
N ILE A 232 13.13 3.21 0.15
CA ILE A 232 12.26 2.65 -0.90
C ILE A 232 11.82 3.75 -1.86
N LEU A 233 12.06 3.57 -3.15
CA LEU A 233 11.46 4.35 -4.23
C LEU A 233 10.31 3.53 -4.83
N TRP A 234 9.08 3.92 -4.53
CA TRP A 234 7.87 3.23 -4.93
C TRP A 234 7.22 3.93 -6.12
N LEU A 235 7.40 3.40 -7.33
CA LEU A 235 6.95 4.02 -8.58
C LEU A 235 5.64 3.42 -9.04
N ASP A 236 4.64 4.26 -9.22
CA ASP A 236 3.33 3.86 -9.76
C ASP A 236 3.15 4.26 -11.22
N GLY A 237 2.06 3.78 -11.84
CA GLY A 237 1.76 3.98 -13.24
C GLY A 237 2.38 2.89 -14.12
N GLY A 238 1.98 1.64 -13.88
CA GLY A 238 2.50 0.47 -14.60
C GLY A 238 2.24 0.47 -16.12
N TRP A 239 1.42 1.39 -16.66
CA TRP A 239 1.25 1.60 -18.10
C TRP A 239 2.37 2.46 -18.71
N VAL A 240 3.12 3.21 -17.91
CA VAL A 240 4.37 3.89 -18.31
C VAL A 240 5.49 2.87 -18.24
N ARG A 241 5.73 2.18 -19.38
CA ARG A 241 6.57 0.99 -19.46
C ARG A 241 7.31 0.84 -20.79
N PRO A 242 8.44 0.14 -20.81
CA PRO A 242 9.16 -0.21 -22.04
C PRO A 242 8.45 -1.32 -22.81
N GLU A 243 8.70 -1.39 -24.11
CA GLU A 243 8.07 -2.35 -25.03
C GLU A 243 8.29 -3.81 -24.61
N TRP A 244 9.47 -4.18 -24.12
CA TRP A 244 9.79 -5.55 -23.71
C TRP A 244 8.90 -6.07 -22.57
N SER A 245 8.29 -5.19 -21.77
CA SER A 245 7.40 -5.55 -20.65
C SER A 245 5.93 -5.65 -21.07
N VAL A 246 5.60 -5.40 -22.35
CA VAL A 246 4.23 -5.49 -22.85
C VAL A 246 3.91 -6.91 -23.28
N ASN A 247 2.89 -7.49 -22.64
CA ASN A 247 2.36 -8.81 -22.96
C ASN A 247 0.83 -8.76 -23.13
N GLU A 248 0.16 -9.90 -23.25
CA GLU A 248 -1.30 -9.98 -23.45
C GLU A 248 -2.09 -9.34 -22.29
N GLU A 249 -1.61 -9.45 -21.04
CA GLU A 249 -2.28 -8.93 -19.86
C GLU A 249 -2.06 -7.42 -19.68
N THR A 250 -0.87 -6.94 -20.03
CA THR A 250 -0.49 -5.53 -19.81
C THR A 250 -0.79 -4.63 -21.02
N ARG A 251 -0.96 -5.22 -22.21
CA ARG A 251 -1.32 -4.46 -23.43
C ARG A 251 -2.60 -3.62 -23.28
N PRO A 252 -3.69 -4.09 -22.63
CA PRO A 252 -4.87 -3.26 -22.40
C PRO A 252 -4.61 -1.99 -21.59
N TRP A 253 -3.56 -1.96 -20.77
CA TRP A 253 -3.22 -0.79 -19.96
C TRP A 253 -2.69 0.39 -20.78
N LEU A 254 -2.19 0.11 -21.98
CA LEU A 254 -1.72 1.15 -22.93
C LEU A 254 -2.87 1.85 -23.64
N GLY A 255 -4.13 1.53 -23.32
CA GLY A 255 -5.31 2.13 -23.93
C GLY A 255 -5.49 1.74 -25.41
N CYS A 256 -6.43 2.40 -26.08
CA CYS A 256 -6.74 2.10 -27.48
C CYS A 256 -5.62 2.47 -28.47
N GLN A 257 -4.74 3.37 -28.09
CA GLN A 257 -3.62 3.83 -28.93
C GLN A 257 -2.41 2.89 -28.86
N GLY A 258 -2.22 2.20 -27.72
CA GLY A 258 -1.13 1.25 -27.51
C GLY A 258 0.27 1.89 -27.50
N TYR A 259 0.38 3.19 -27.19
CA TYR A 259 1.66 3.89 -27.21
C TYR A 259 2.61 3.38 -26.13
N ILE A 260 3.87 3.16 -26.52
CA ILE A 260 4.94 2.80 -25.58
C ILE A 260 5.44 4.07 -24.88
N GLN A 261 5.56 3.99 -23.56
CA GLN A 261 5.87 5.12 -22.68
C GLN A 261 7.11 4.79 -21.83
N ASP A 262 8.25 4.55 -22.49
CA ASP A 262 9.50 4.19 -21.81
C ASP A 262 10.23 5.42 -21.26
N VAL A 263 10.31 5.51 -19.93
CA VAL A 263 11.00 6.58 -19.20
C VAL A 263 12.47 6.28 -18.90
N ASP A 264 13.01 5.18 -19.41
CA ASP A 264 14.41 4.76 -19.19
C ASP A 264 14.72 4.42 -17.71
N MET A 265 14.02 3.41 -17.17
CA MET A 265 14.24 2.96 -15.78
C MET A 265 15.69 2.62 -15.44
N PRO A 266 16.53 2.04 -16.35
CA PRO A 266 17.94 1.86 -16.08
C PRO A 266 18.66 3.16 -15.70
N LYS A 267 18.40 4.26 -16.40
CA LYS A 267 18.99 5.58 -16.14
C LYS A 267 18.46 6.16 -14.83
N ILE A 268 17.14 6.05 -14.59
CA ILE A 268 16.50 6.51 -13.34
C ILE A 268 17.08 5.74 -12.13
N ALA A 269 17.17 4.41 -12.22
CA ALA A 269 17.66 3.59 -11.13
C ALA A 269 19.15 3.85 -10.81
N ALA A 270 19.97 4.03 -11.85
CA ALA A 270 21.38 4.37 -11.67
C ALA A 270 21.52 5.71 -10.93
N MET A 271 20.80 6.74 -11.35
CA MET A 271 20.79 8.06 -10.71
C MET A 271 20.27 7.99 -9.27
N ALA A 272 19.14 7.31 -9.04
CA ALA A 272 18.53 7.22 -7.71
C ALA A 272 19.45 6.49 -6.69
N ARG A 273 20.30 5.58 -7.15
CA ARG A 273 21.28 4.84 -6.34
C ARG A 273 22.65 5.51 -6.20
N GLU A 274 22.88 6.69 -6.79
CA GLU A 274 24.16 7.39 -6.69
C GLU A 274 24.56 7.67 -5.23
N ASN A 275 23.63 8.15 -4.42
CA ASN A 275 23.86 8.48 -3.02
C ASN A 275 23.44 7.37 -2.05
N ASN A 276 22.58 6.47 -2.48
CA ASN A 276 22.04 5.37 -1.67
C ASN A 276 22.08 4.05 -2.46
N PRO A 277 23.24 3.36 -2.50
CA PRO A 277 23.46 2.18 -3.33
C PRO A 277 22.52 1.00 -3.01
N ASP A 278 21.95 0.93 -1.81
CA ASP A 278 21.06 -0.13 -1.37
C ASP A 278 19.55 0.23 -1.47
N LEU A 279 19.23 1.36 -2.13
CA LEU A 279 17.85 1.80 -2.38
C LEU A 279 17.03 0.71 -3.08
N ILE A 280 15.96 0.28 -2.44
CA ILE A 280 14.96 -0.62 -3.03
C ILE A 280 14.11 0.18 -4.03
N ILE A 281 14.00 -0.31 -5.27
CA ILE A 281 13.18 0.30 -6.31
C ILE A 281 12.03 -0.63 -6.66
N VAL A 282 10.83 -0.08 -6.71
CA VAL A 282 9.60 -0.79 -7.04
C VAL A 282 8.98 -0.12 -8.26
N ASP A 283 9.40 -0.54 -9.45
CA ASP A 283 8.75 -0.16 -10.72
C ASP A 283 7.51 -1.03 -10.93
N ARG A 284 6.47 -0.66 -10.19
CA ARG A 284 5.27 -1.45 -9.94
C ARG A 284 4.64 -1.97 -11.22
N SER A 285 4.40 -3.28 -11.27
CA SER A 285 3.70 -3.99 -12.35
C SER A 285 4.38 -3.89 -13.72
N VAL A 286 5.64 -3.49 -13.79
CA VAL A 286 6.42 -3.47 -15.03
C VAL A 286 7.22 -4.76 -15.21
N GLY A 287 7.68 -5.33 -14.10
CA GLY A 287 8.56 -6.49 -14.10
C GLY A 287 10.04 -6.14 -14.28
N GLY A 288 10.89 -7.16 -14.32
CA GLY A 288 12.33 -7.01 -14.46
C GLY A 288 13.02 -6.63 -13.16
N LYS A 289 14.30 -6.31 -13.25
CA LYS A 289 15.17 -6.12 -12.07
C LYS A 289 14.89 -4.86 -11.24
N TYR A 290 14.06 -3.94 -11.73
CA TYR A 290 13.70 -2.72 -11.01
C TYR A 290 12.35 -2.81 -10.30
N GLU A 291 11.66 -3.94 -10.39
CA GLU A 291 10.56 -4.30 -9.50
C GLU A 291 11.11 -5.24 -8.43
N ASN A 292 11.84 -4.68 -7.45
CA ASN A 292 12.55 -5.47 -6.44
C ASN A 292 11.61 -6.31 -5.56
N TYR A 293 10.33 -5.94 -5.47
CA TYR A 293 9.26 -6.76 -4.94
C TYR A 293 7.93 -6.46 -5.64
N GLN A 294 7.06 -7.44 -5.73
CA GLN A 294 5.72 -7.26 -6.31
C GLN A 294 4.73 -6.67 -5.31
N THR A 295 3.70 -6.00 -5.84
CA THR A 295 2.72 -5.27 -5.04
C THR A 295 1.28 -5.64 -5.42
N PRO A 296 0.80 -6.87 -5.11
CA PRO A 296 -0.61 -7.18 -5.28
C PRO A 296 -1.48 -6.15 -4.55
N GLU A 297 -2.35 -5.48 -5.31
CA GLU A 297 -3.16 -4.40 -4.79
C GLU A 297 -4.49 -4.93 -4.27
N GLN A 298 -4.88 -4.56 -3.03
CA GLN A 298 -6.15 -4.95 -2.38
C GLN A 298 -6.37 -6.48 -2.33
N GLN A 299 -5.34 -7.28 -2.54
CA GLN A 299 -5.43 -8.74 -2.63
C GLN A 299 -4.36 -9.41 -1.77
N VAL A 300 -4.68 -10.59 -1.27
CA VAL A 300 -3.71 -11.48 -0.63
C VAL A 300 -3.60 -12.73 -1.51
N PRO A 301 -2.41 -13.08 -2.00
CA PRO A 301 -2.21 -14.31 -2.78
C PRO A 301 -2.73 -15.55 -2.06
N ASP A 302 -3.29 -16.51 -2.81
CA ASP A 302 -3.82 -17.76 -2.22
C ASP A 302 -2.71 -18.69 -1.72
N SER A 303 -1.50 -18.56 -2.27
CA SER A 303 -0.34 -19.40 -1.98
C SER A 303 0.94 -18.58 -1.76
N LEU A 304 2.03 -19.27 -1.41
CA LEU A 304 3.36 -18.68 -1.36
C LEU A 304 3.79 -18.23 -2.76
N LEU A 305 4.32 -17.02 -2.85
CA LEU A 305 4.93 -16.52 -4.08
C LEU A 305 6.45 -16.79 -4.06
N PRO A 306 7.05 -17.11 -5.21
CA PRO A 306 8.48 -17.43 -5.30
C PRO A 306 9.40 -16.21 -5.28
N TYR A 307 8.86 -15.02 -5.03
CA TYR A 307 9.54 -13.73 -5.02
C TYR A 307 9.07 -12.86 -3.84
N PRO A 308 9.84 -11.84 -3.45
CA PRO A 308 9.42 -10.86 -2.44
C PRO A 308 8.16 -10.11 -2.89
N TRP A 309 7.25 -9.86 -1.96
CA TRP A 309 5.99 -9.17 -2.26
C TRP A 309 5.44 -8.41 -1.06
N GLU A 310 4.60 -7.44 -1.37
CA GLU A 310 3.90 -6.58 -0.41
C GLU A 310 2.46 -6.43 -0.87
N THR A 311 1.50 -6.65 0.01
CA THR A 311 0.13 -6.21 -0.28
C THR A 311 -0.04 -4.77 0.14
N CYS A 312 -0.29 -3.88 -0.80
CA CYS A 312 -0.79 -2.54 -0.52
C CYS A 312 -2.32 -2.55 -0.47
N MET A 313 -2.89 -2.08 0.65
CA MET A 313 -4.34 -2.16 0.90
C MET A 313 -4.83 -0.98 1.70
N SER A 314 -5.99 -0.44 1.33
CA SER A 314 -6.65 0.61 2.11
C SER A 314 -7.25 0.05 3.40
N MET A 315 -7.18 0.81 4.49
CA MET A 315 -7.88 0.49 5.72
C MET A 315 -9.40 0.62 5.53
N GLY A 316 -9.84 1.63 4.81
CA GLY A 316 -11.21 1.80 4.32
C GLY A 316 -11.44 1.15 2.95
N ASN A 317 -12.40 1.66 2.20
CA ASN A 317 -12.68 1.27 0.81
C ASN A 317 -11.93 2.16 -0.20
N SER A 318 -11.56 3.39 0.21
CA SER A 318 -10.89 4.38 -0.60
C SER A 318 -9.40 4.49 -0.23
N TRP A 319 -8.55 4.89 -1.20
CA TRP A 319 -7.16 5.21 -0.94
C TRP A 319 -7.03 6.58 -0.27
N SER A 320 -7.74 7.58 -0.79
CA SER A 320 -7.85 8.92 -0.22
C SER A 320 -8.87 8.98 0.91
N TYR A 321 -8.88 10.11 1.62
CA TYR A 321 -9.91 10.40 2.61
C TYR A 321 -11.28 10.61 1.95
N VAL A 322 -12.27 9.90 2.47
CA VAL A 322 -13.70 10.11 2.18
C VAL A 322 -14.45 10.01 3.51
N SER A 323 -15.18 11.07 3.90
CA SER A 323 -15.83 11.15 5.23
C SER A 323 -16.89 10.07 5.46
N THR A 324 -17.47 9.54 4.39
CA THR A 324 -18.50 8.48 4.43
C THR A 324 -17.93 7.07 4.24
N ASP A 325 -16.59 6.93 4.22
CA ASP A 325 -15.95 5.64 4.00
C ASP A 325 -16.18 4.66 5.17
N THR A 326 -16.14 3.39 4.84
CA THR A 326 -16.31 2.29 5.80
C THR A 326 -14.99 1.57 6.00
N TYR A 327 -14.49 1.59 7.23
CA TYR A 327 -13.23 0.98 7.60
C TYR A 327 -13.38 -0.51 7.96
N LYS A 328 -12.39 -1.30 7.58
CA LYS A 328 -12.27 -2.70 8.02
C LYS A 328 -12.20 -2.76 9.54
N SER A 329 -12.75 -3.82 10.14
CA SER A 329 -12.60 -4.03 11.58
C SER A 329 -11.15 -4.34 11.97
N THR A 330 -10.78 -4.08 13.21
CA THR A 330 -9.46 -4.45 13.75
C THR A 330 -9.19 -5.93 13.62
N ASN A 331 -10.21 -6.76 13.87
CA ASN A 331 -10.14 -8.21 13.69
C ASN A 331 -9.74 -8.57 12.25
N LYS A 332 -10.43 -7.99 11.26
CA LYS A 332 -10.13 -8.22 9.84
C LYS A 332 -8.71 -7.78 9.48
N LEU A 333 -8.24 -6.64 10.00
CA LEU A 333 -6.90 -6.10 9.71
C LEU A 333 -5.80 -6.98 10.31
N ILE A 334 -5.97 -7.47 11.54
CA ILE A 334 -5.04 -8.40 12.17
C ILE A 334 -5.03 -9.75 11.45
N HIS A 335 -6.18 -10.26 11.04
CA HIS A 335 -6.27 -11.50 10.24
C HIS A 335 -5.55 -11.36 8.90
N LEU A 336 -5.70 -10.22 8.21
CA LEU A 336 -4.96 -9.92 6.98
C LEU A 336 -3.45 -9.88 7.23
N LEU A 337 -2.99 -9.19 8.28
CA LEU A 337 -1.57 -9.15 8.65
C LEU A 337 -1.02 -10.56 8.88
N CYS A 338 -1.71 -11.39 9.67
CA CYS A 338 -1.29 -12.77 9.93
C CYS A 338 -1.24 -13.62 8.65
N ASP A 339 -2.25 -13.48 7.78
CA ASP A 339 -2.33 -14.24 6.53
C ASP A 339 -1.23 -13.86 5.54
N ILE A 340 -1.00 -12.55 5.35
CA ILE A 340 0.05 -12.00 4.51
C ILE A 340 1.43 -12.48 4.98
N VAL A 341 1.71 -12.35 6.27
CA VAL A 341 3.02 -12.71 6.84
C VAL A 341 3.27 -14.20 6.78
N ALA A 342 2.26 -15.04 7.04
CA ALA A 342 2.36 -16.49 6.91
C ALA A 342 2.65 -16.93 5.47
N LYS A 343 2.23 -16.15 4.49
CA LYS A 343 2.50 -16.35 3.05
C LYS A 343 3.78 -15.66 2.56
N GLY A 344 4.56 -15.05 3.46
CA GLY A 344 5.87 -14.48 3.15
C GLY A 344 5.86 -13.02 2.68
N GLY A 345 4.70 -12.36 2.67
CA GLY A 345 4.56 -10.97 2.27
C GLY A 345 4.78 -9.97 3.40
N ASN A 346 4.84 -8.70 3.01
CA ASN A 346 4.69 -7.55 3.88
C ASN A 346 3.31 -6.92 3.68
N PHE A 347 2.76 -6.33 4.73
CA PHE A 347 1.48 -5.63 4.70
C PHE A 347 1.71 -4.11 4.73
N LEU A 348 1.40 -3.43 3.65
CA LEU A 348 1.42 -1.96 3.55
C LEU A 348 -0.02 -1.44 3.67
N LEU A 349 -0.37 -0.94 4.86
CA LEU A 349 -1.73 -0.48 5.18
C LEU A 349 -1.86 1.01 4.94
N ASN A 350 -2.79 1.41 4.08
CA ASN A 350 -3.02 2.80 3.71
C ASN A 350 -4.14 3.46 4.53
N VAL A 351 -3.88 4.71 4.92
CA VAL A 351 -4.87 5.65 5.46
C VAL A 351 -4.73 6.98 4.73
N GLY A 352 -5.85 7.52 4.23
CA GLY A 352 -5.89 8.88 3.67
C GLY A 352 -6.12 9.91 4.79
N PRO A 353 -5.19 10.84 5.04
CA PRO A 353 -5.46 12.02 5.88
C PRO A 353 -6.56 12.91 5.29
N ASP A 354 -7.29 13.64 6.14
CA ASP A 354 -8.29 14.60 5.71
C ASP A 354 -7.66 15.87 5.07
N ALA A 355 -8.50 16.79 4.60
CA ALA A 355 -8.04 18.03 3.96
C ALA A 355 -7.21 18.94 4.89
N ASP A 356 -7.38 18.82 6.20
CA ASP A 356 -6.67 19.57 7.22
C ASP A 356 -5.38 18.88 7.70
N GLY A 357 -5.13 17.65 7.26
CA GLY A 357 -3.95 16.86 7.62
C GLY A 357 -4.12 16.01 8.87
N ASN A 358 -5.35 15.73 9.33
CA ASN A 358 -5.59 14.80 10.42
C ASN A 358 -5.75 13.38 9.89
N LEU A 359 -5.28 12.38 10.65
CA LEU A 359 -5.72 11.01 10.45
C LEU A 359 -7.14 10.84 10.99
N PRO A 360 -8.05 10.14 10.27
CA PRO A 360 -9.41 9.93 10.74
C PRO A 360 -9.47 9.19 12.08
N ASP A 361 -10.38 9.58 12.97
CA ASP A 361 -10.52 8.99 14.31
C ASP A 361 -10.70 7.49 14.28
N THR A 362 -11.49 6.98 13.31
CA THR A 362 -11.69 5.53 13.14
C THR A 362 -10.37 4.83 12.76
N ALA A 363 -9.55 5.45 11.93
CA ALA A 363 -8.24 4.90 11.58
C ALA A 363 -7.31 4.88 12.80
N LEU A 364 -7.26 5.97 13.56
CA LEU A 364 -6.48 6.07 14.80
C LEU A 364 -6.90 5.00 15.81
N LEU A 365 -8.20 4.75 15.96
CA LEU A 365 -8.71 3.68 16.82
C LEU A 365 -8.22 2.30 16.35
N ARG A 366 -8.32 2.01 15.05
CA ARG A 366 -7.84 0.73 14.49
C ARG A 366 -6.33 0.56 14.67
N MET A 367 -5.55 1.61 14.42
CA MET A 367 -4.10 1.61 14.61
C MET A 367 -3.73 1.33 16.08
N LYS A 368 -4.42 1.96 17.03
CA LYS A 368 -4.22 1.71 18.46
C LYS A 368 -4.50 0.25 18.83
N GLU A 369 -5.66 -0.28 18.42
CA GLU A 369 -6.08 -1.67 18.72
C GLU A 369 -5.11 -2.69 18.09
N ILE A 370 -4.65 -2.46 16.85
CA ILE A 370 -3.61 -3.28 16.20
C ILE A 370 -2.32 -3.23 17.04
N GLY A 371 -1.93 -2.04 17.48
CA GLY A 371 -0.73 -1.85 18.29
C GLY A 371 -0.77 -2.59 19.63
N GLU A 372 -1.92 -2.61 20.29
CA GLU A 372 -2.13 -3.38 21.53
C GLU A 372 -1.90 -4.88 21.27
N TRP A 373 -2.43 -5.42 20.16
CA TRP A 373 -2.20 -6.80 19.76
C TRP A 373 -0.73 -7.06 19.38
N MET A 374 -0.11 -6.15 18.64
CA MET A 374 1.28 -6.27 18.20
C MET A 374 2.30 -6.21 19.35
N LYS A 375 2.06 -5.42 20.39
CA LYS A 375 2.91 -5.39 21.60
C LYS A 375 3.04 -6.76 22.25
N VAL A 376 2.01 -7.59 22.15
CA VAL A 376 1.96 -8.95 22.72
C VAL A 376 2.49 -9.98 21.73
N ASN A 377 2.11 -9.87 20.46
CA ASN A 377 2.26 -10.94 19.47
C ASN A 377 3.30 -10.64 18.38
N GLY A 378 3.96 -9.49 18.41
CA GLY A 378 4.89 -9.05 17.36
C GLY A 378 6.06 -9.99 17.12
N GLU A 379 6.48 -10.81 18.11
CA GLU A 379 7.51 -11.83 17.89
C GLU A 379 7.10 -12.93 16.90
N ALA A 380 5.79 -13.14 16.70
CA ALA A 380 5.25 -14.06 15.70
C ALA A 380 5.12 -13.45 14.31
N ILE A 381 5.38 -12.14 14.18
CA ILE A 381 5.25 -11.35 12.96
C ILE A 381 6.62 -10.94 12.43
N TYR A 382 7.37 -10.11 13.20
CA TYR A 382 8.62 -9.51 12.73
C TYR A 382 9.76 -10.53 12.58
N GLY A 383 10.48 -10.43 11.46
CA GLY A 383 11.64 -11.27 11.18
C GLY A 383 11.29 -12.73 10.95
N THR A 384 10.02 -13.05 10.72
CA THR A 384 9.58 -14.42 10.46
C THR A 384 9.60 -14.75 8.98
N ARG A 385 9.55 -16.05 8.68
CA ARG A 385 9.46 -16.60 7.32
C ARG A 385 8.31 -17.61 7.26
N PRO A 386 7.78 -17.91 6.07
CA PRO A 386 6.80 -18.98 5.91
C PRO A 386 7.36 -20.33 6.32
N ILE A 387 6.47 -21.19 6.82
CA ILE A 387 6.75 -22.61 7.04
C ILE A 387 5.60 -23.45 6.48
N TYR A 388 5.90 -24.59 5.87
CA TYR A 388 4.86 -25.48 5.35
C TYR A 388 4.28 -26.37 6.47
N PRO A 389 2.94 -26.53 6.56
CA PRO A 389 1.93 -25.74 5.84
C PRO A 389 1.86 -24.32 6.41
N PHE A 390 1.76 -23.32 5.54
CA PHE A 390 1.65 -21.91 5.99
C PHE A 390 0.26 -21.59 6.57
N CYS A 391 -0.75 -22.40 6.25
CA CYS A 391 -2.09 -22.29 6.79
C CYS A 391 -2.76 -23.66 6.95
N TYR A 392 -3.70 -23.76 7.90
CA TYR A 392 -4.61 -24.88 8.08
C TYR A 392 -5.90 -24.40 8.76
N GLY A 393 -6.99 -24.33 8.02
CA GLY A 393 -8.23 -23.73 8.52
C GLY A 393 -7.99 -22.31 9.04
N LYS A 394 -8.33 -22.09 10.32
CA LYS A 394 -8.08 -20.80 10.99
C LYS A 394 -6.63 -20.58 11.44
N PHE A 395 -5.74 -21.56 11.31
CA PHE A 395 -4.34 -21.40 11.65
C PHE A 395 -3.56 -20.70 10.53
N ARG A 396 -2.62 -19.86 10.97
CA ARG A 396 -1.52 -19.31 10.17
C ARG A 396 -0.21 -19.66 10.87
N PHE A 397 0.80 -20.05 10.09
CA PHE A 397 2.07 -20.48 10.65
C PHE A 397 3.20 -19.61 10.16
N THR A 398 4.02 -19.13 11.09
CA THR A 398 5.25 -18.40 10.80
C THR A 398 6.41 -19.06 11.55
N GLN A 399 7.63 -18.86 11.07
CA GLN A 399 8.83 -19.44 11.66
C GLN A 399 9.92 -18.37 11.83
N LYS A 400 10.60 -18.44 12.97
CA LYS A 400 11.83 -17.69 13.23
C LYS A 400 12.80 -18.57 14.00
N ASP A 401 13.99 -18.81 13.44
CA ASP A 401 14.97 -19.76 13.95
C ASP A 401 14.34 -21.17 14.13
N ARG A 402 14.33 -21.70 15.33
CA ARG A 402 13.70 -23.00 15.68
C ARG A 402 12.31 -22.85 16.30
N LYS A 403 11.75 -21.66 16.29
CA LYS A 403 10.40 -21.39 16.81
C LYS A 403 9.41 -21.37 15.66
N VAL A 404 8.31 -22.06 15.85
CA VAL A 404 7.14 -22.02 14.97
C VAL A 404 6.01 -21.34 15.76
N TYR A 405 5.41 -20.33 15.19
CA TYR A 405 4.25 -19.68 15.77
C TYR A 405 2.99 -20.17 15.06
N ALA A 406 2.11 -20.81 15.82
CA ALA A 406 0.79 -21.21 15.34
C ALA A 406 -0.21 -20.13 15.80
N ILE A 407 -0.67 -19.32 14.85
CA ILE A 407 -1.57 -18.20 15.06
C ILE A 407 -2.98 -18.67 14.70
N PHE A 408 -3.85 -18.83 15.69
CA PHE A 408 -5.26 -19.21 15.51
C PHE A 408 -6.12 -17.96 15.42
N LEU A 409 -6.74 -17.73 14.28
CA LEU A 409 -7.58 -16.56 14.01
C LEU A 409 -8.96 -16.75 14.62
N LEU A 410 -9.38 -15.82 15.49
CA LEU A 410 -10.68 -15.84 16.16
C LEU A 410 -11.67 -14.98 15.37
N ASP A 411 -12.86 -15.52 15.10
CA ASP A 411 -13.95 -14.71 14.53
C ASP A 411 -14.45 -13.69 15.56
N GLU A 412 -14.95 -12.54 15.10
CA GLU A 412 -15.42 -11.44 15.97
C GLU A 412 -16.52 -11.88 16.97
N GLN A 413 -17.25 -12.94 16.65
CA GLN A 413 -18.35 -13.47 17.47
C GLN A 413 -17.99 -14.80 18.16
N GLU A 414 -16.71 -15.22 18.06
CA GLU A 414 -16.29 -16.51 18.65
C GLU A 414 -16.14 -16.39 20.16
N SER A 415 -17.18 -16.77 20.85
CA SER A 415 -17.20 -16.83 22.31
C SER A 415 -18.04 -18.05 22.76
N PRO A 416 -17.49 -18.95 23.60
CA PRO A 416 -16.16 -18.92 24.22
C PRO A 416 -15.03 -19.28 23.24
N VAL A 417 -13.82 -18.81 23.56
CA VAL A 417 -12.60 -19.23 22.88
C VAL A 417 -12.45 -20.75 23.02
N PRO A 418 -12.14 -21.51 21.95
CA PRO A 418 -11.99 -22.96 22.03
C PRO A 418 -10.95 -23.38 23.05
N ASP A 419 -11.23 -24.45 23.79
CA ASP A 419 -10.27 -25.07 24.72
C ASP A 419 -9.30 -26.03 24.02
N THR A 420 -9.63 -26.46 22.82
CA THR A 420 -8.86 -27.44 22.05
C THR A 420 -8.77 -27.02 20.57
N TYR A 421 -7.55 -27.10 20.04
CA TYR A 421 -7.23 -26.66 18.68
C TYR A 421 -6.52 -27.78 17.91
N TRP A 422 -6.92 -28.02 16.68
CA TRP A 422 -6.41 -29.13 15.85
C TRP A 422 -5.81 -28.61 14.56
N PHE A 423 -4.64 -29.16 14.18
CA PHE A 423 -4.07 -28.88 12.86
C PHE A 423 -3.29 -30.10 12.33
N ASP A 424 -3.25 -30.22 10.99
CA ASP A 424 -2.37 -31.17 10.31
C ASP A 424 -0.99 -30.51 10.12
N GLY A 425 -0.01 -31.06 10.83
CA GLY A 425 1.36 -30.58 10.80
C GLY A 425 2.20 -31.28 9.74
N LYS A 426 1.65 -31.62 8.58
CA LYS A 426 2.42 -32.20 7.46
C LYS A 426 3.70 -31.40 7.22
N GLY A 427 4.84 -32.09 7.25
CA GLY A 427 6.15 -31.47 7.09
C GLY A 427 6.76 -30.88 8.36
N MET A 428 5.99 -30.69 9.42
CA MET A 428 6.51 -30.21 10.72
C MET A 428 6.88 -31.39 11.62
N THR A 429 8.02 -31.27 12.31
CA THR A 429 8.40 -32.18 13.38
C THR A 429 8.54 -31.38 14.68
N LEU A 430 7.43 -31.28 15.44
CA LEU A 430 7.35 -30.41 16.61
C LEU A 430 7.64 -31.18 17.92
N LYS A 431 8.22 -30.48 18.89
CA LYS A 431 8.37 -30.97 20.26
C LYS A 431 7.01 -30.91 20.97
N THR A 432 6.51 -32.08 21.42
CA THR A 432 5.29 -32.17 22.21
C THR A 432 5.54 -31.82 23.67
N GLY A 433 4.48 -31.55 24.44
CA GLY A 433 4.52 -31.17 25.83
C GLY A 433 4.01 -29.76 26.11
N LYS A 434 4.51 -29.12 27.14
CA LYS A 434 4.07 -27.77 27.55
C LYS A 434 4.60 -26.72 26.55
N ILE A 435 3.71 -25.85 26.06
CA ILE A 435 4.00 -24.77 25.13
C ILE A 435 3.58 -23.42 25.71
N LYS A 436 4.20 -22.34 25.23
CA LYS A 436 3.88 -20.97 25.62
C LYS A 436 2.71 -20.45 24.78
N VAL A 437 1.80 -19.70 25.40
CA VAL A 437 0.80 -18.87 24.72
C VAL A 437 1.23 -17.42 24.89
N LEU A 438 1.36 -16.68 23.81
CA LEU A 438 1.79 -15.28 23.89
C LEU A 438 0.72 -14.45 24.61
N GLY A 439 1.15 -13.55 25.47
CA GLY A 439 0.25 -12.74 26.30
C GLY A 439 -0.41 -13.47 27.47
N SER A 440 -0.22 -14.79 27.64
CA SER A 440 -0.78 -15.55 28.76
C SER A 440 0.30 -16.04 29.70
N LYS A 441 -0.02 -16.04 31.02
CA LYS A 441 0.75 -16.75 32.07
C LYS A 441 0.46 -18.24 32.07
N GLN A 442 -0.67 -18.66 31.55
CA GLN A 442 -1.07 -20.04 31.42
C GLN A 442 -0.31 -20.72 30.30
N LYS A 443 -0.05 -22.00 30.44
CA LYS A 443 0.60 -22.82 29.41
C LYS A 443 -0.42 -23.72 28.77
N ALA A 444 -0.31 -23.90 27.47
CA ALA A 444 -1.00 -24.93 26.71
C ALA A 444 -0.18 -26.23 26.70
N SER A 445 -0.78 -27.30 26.23
CA SER A 445 -0.08 -28.54 25.92
C SER A 445 -0.23 -28.91 24.46
N LEU A 446 0.86 -29.37 23.85
CA LEU A 446 0.89 -29.89 22.48
C LEU A 446 1.04 -31.39 22.48
N CYS A 447 0.11 -32.12 21.91
CA CYS A 447 0.15 -33.56 21.70
C CYS A 447 0.18 -33.89 20.20
N ARG A 448 0.77 -35.03 19.85
CA ARG A 448 0.65 -35.63 18.53
C ARG A 448 -0.24 -36.84 18.63
N GLU A 449 -1.30 -36.87 17.85
CA GLU A 449 -2.29 -37.94 17.87
C GLU A 449 -1.87 -39.12 16.99
N ALA A 450 -2.56 -40.25 17.15
CA ALA A 450 -2.27 -41.46 16.39
C ALA A 450 -2.45 -41.33 14.89
N ASP A 451 -3.32 -40.42 14.44
CA ASP A 451 -3.54 -40.07 13.03
C ASP A 451 -2.51 -39.10 12.46
N GLY A 452 -1.54 -38.65 13.29
CA GLY A 452 -0.45 -37.77 12.90
C GLY A 452 -0.75 -36.29 13.06
N ARG A 453 -2.00 -35.90 13.34
CA ARG A 453 -2.36 -34.51 13.63
C ARG A 453 -1.78 -34.03 14.95
N TYR A 454 -1.66 -32.74 15.09
CA TYR A 454 -1.33 -32.10 16.38
C TYR A 454 -2.60 -31.55 17.02
N ARG A 455 -2.67 -31.72 18.36
CA ARG A 455 -3.70 -31.14 19.22
C ARG A 455 -3.05 -30.22 20.24
N ILE A 456 -3.57 -29.00 20.32
CA ILE A 456 -3.23 -28.06 21.39
C ILE A 456 -4.39 -28.03 22.38
N ASP A 457 -4.13 -28.36 23.65
CA ASP A 457 -5.08 -28.19 24.74
C ASP A 457 -4.73 -26.93 25.54
N PHE A 458 -5.68 -26.03 25.62
CA PHE A 458 -5.58 -24.78 26.35
C PHE A 458 -6.81 -24.65 27.29
N PRO A 459 -6.77 -25.24 28.47
CA PRO A 459 -7.95 -25.64 29.25
C PRO A 459 -8.68 -24.49 29.97
N ASN A 460 -8.24 -23.26 29.86
CA ASN A 460 -8.97 -22.14 30.43
C ASN A 460 -9.24 -21.15 29.30
N ALA A 461 -10.50 -20.97 28.99
CA ALA A 461 -10.93 -19.93 28.04
C ALA A 461 -10.25 -18.61 28.43
N PHE A 462 -9.35 -18.17 27.60
CA PHE A 462 -8.64 -16.92 27.77
C PHE A 462 -9.17 -15.97 26.71
N GLU A 463 -9.79 -14.88 27.14
CA GLU A 463 -10.27 -13.85 26.19
C GLU A 463 -9.08 -13.14 25.56
N MET A 464 -8.59 -13.72 24.46
CA MET A 464 -7.62 -13.09 23.59
C MET A 464 -8.38 -12.39 22.45
N PRO A 465 -8.22 -11.10 22.25
CA PRO A 465 -8.85 -10.44 21.10
C PRO A 465 -8.16 -10.90 19.81
N HIS A 466 -8.96 -11.12 18.76
CA HIS A 466 -8.56 -11.31 17.37
C HIS A 466 -7.83 -12.61 17.04
N ALA A 467 -6.82 -13.03 17.77
CA ALA A 467 -6.07 -14.26 17.51
C ALA A 467 -5.32 -14.76 18.74
N VAL A 468 -5.21 -16.08 18.87
CA VAL A 468 -4.37 -16.75 19.89
C VAL A 468 -3.09 -17.22 19.25
N VAL A 469 -1.93 -16.92 19.86
CA VAL A 469 -0.61 -17.28 19.32
C VAL A 469 0.09 -18.28 20.24
N PHE A 470 0.39 -19.46 19.71
CA PHE A 470 1.11 -20.53 20.38
C PHE A 470 2.57 -20.57 19.89
N GLU A 471 3.54 -20.47 20.81
CA GLU A 471 4.96 -20.69 20.49
C GLU A 471 5.26 -22.20 20.55
N LEU A 472 5.53 -22.77 19.39
CA LEU A 472 5.94 -24.16 19.22
C LEU A 472 7.44 -24.22 18.94
N ARG A 473 8.04 -25.42 19.02
CA ARG A 473 9.46 -25.63 18.69
C ARG A 473 9.65 -26.85 17.81
N GLU A 474 10.49 -26.72 16.82
CA GLU A 474 10.98 -27.88 16.06
C GLU A 474 11.88 -28.77 16.94
N ARG A 475 11.86 -30.06 16.64
CA ARG A 475 12.73 -31.05 17.30
C ARG A 475 14.17 -30.90 16.89
#